data_78e685aef519771b4e870405f4327dfe
#
_entry.id   78e685aef519771b4e870405f4327dfe
#
_cell.length_a   1.000
_cell.length_b   1.000
_cell.length_c   1.000
_cell.angle_alpha   90.00
_cell.angle_beta   90.00
_cell.angle_gamma   90.00
#
_symmetry.space_group_name_H-M   'P 1'
#
loop_
_entity.id
_entity.type
_entity.pdbx_description
1 polymer ?
#
loop_
_entity_poly.entity_id
_entity_poly.type
_entity_poly.pdbx_seq_one_letter_code
_entity_poly.pdbx_strand_id
1 'polypeptide(L)'
;MSSSTSKLTNSVSTIITMFLIITTVYFLFKGYGMSGGSPEDSTNGAAYTLGYLIVIVLVQLAFNFSNAQAVCNGSAQNLFSVLMYTFIPNFLVLGSVIALTSAFPGWLSPFANTFGYLFISCLGLSRKFNALVADKGNALLTKICADHSLVINEMTPDNYTDFMKSLANGKTSILDADYSTKAEYNELYKLVVIKDLIAEYIWYVMAGFLTISISSHSIANIQCEYSTEEMKKTVMDLHDQEEEMQANQKKPSLYTVTN
;
A
#
# COMPACT_ATOMS: atom_id res chain seq x y z
N MET A 1 4.52 32.62 -1.35
CA MET A 1 4.99 31.28 -0.93
C MET A 1 3.94 30.42 -0.23
N SER A 2 3.03 30.95 0.56
CA SER A 2 2.01 30.19 1.34
C SER A 2 0.97 29.43 0.48
N SER A 3 0.53 29.96 -0.66
CA SER A 3 -0.54 29.35 -1.49
C SER A 3 -0.09 28.12 -2.27
N SER A 4 1.15 28.06 -2.73
CA SER A 4 1.68 26.92 -3.51
C SER A 4 1.92 25.70 -2.62
N THR A 5 2.39 25.93 -1.40
CA THR A 5 2.65 24.86 -0.43
C THR A 5 1.35 24.16 0.00
N SER A 6 0.27 24.93 0.22
CA SER A 6 -1.03 24.35 0.60
C SER A 6 -1.65 23.53 -0.53
N LYS A 7 -1.52 23.94 -1.78
CA LYS A 7 -1.99 23.16 -2.95
C LYS A 7 -1.23 21.83 -3.09
N LEU A 8 0.09 21.85 -2.91
CA LEU A 8 0.92 20.64 -3.00
C LEU A 8 0.57 19.64 -1.89
N THR A 9 0.39 20.12 -0.65
CA THR A 9 0.01 19.27 0.50
C THR A 9 -1.35 18.59 0.28
N ASN A 10 -2.34 19.33 -0.22
CA ASN A 10 -3.65 18.78 -0.55
C ASN A 10 -3.56 17.73 -1.66
N SER A 11 -2.69 17.93 -2.65
CA SER A 11 -2.47 16.97 -3.72
C SER A 11 -1.84 15.66 -3.23
N VAL A 12 -0.83 15.71 -2.36
CA VAL A 12 -0.20 14.52 -1.78
C VAL A 12 -1.21 13.72 -0.96
N SER A 13 -2.03 14.38 -0.15
CA SER A 13 -3.11 13.73 0.61
C SER A 13 -4.10 13.02 -0.32
N THR A 14 -4.46 13.63 -1.44
CA THR A 14 -5.35 13.03 -2.44
C THR A 14 -4.72 11.79 -3.09
N ILE A 15 -3.43 11.84 -3.45
CA ILE A 15 -2.72 10.68 -4.00
C ILE A 15 -2.72 9.51 -3.01
N ILE A 16 -2.41 9.77 -1.74
CA ILE A 16 -2.42 8.76 -0.67
C ILE A 16 -3.81 8.15 -0.53
N THR A 17 -4.86 8.98 -0.52
CA THR A 17 -6.24 8.50 -0.40
C THR A 17 -6.64 7.63 -1.58
N MET A 18 -6.34 8.04 -2.81
CA MET A 18 -6.60 7.25 -4.02
C MET A 18 -5.81 5.93 -4.02
N PHE A 19 -4.54 5.97 -3.62
CA PHE A 19 -3.73 4.77 -3.47
C PHE A 19 -4.37 3.78 -2.48
N LEU A 20 -4.78 4.25 -1.29
CA LEU A 20 -5.43 3.40 -0.28
C LEU A 20 -6.74 2.80 -0.81
N ILE A 21 -7.58 3.57 -1.49
CA ILE A 21 -8.84 3.08 -2.07
C ILE A 21 -8.55 1.98 -3.10
N ILE A 22 -7.66 2.23 -4.06
CA ILE A 22 -7.33 1.25 -5.11
C ILE A 22 -6.73 -0.01 -4.50
N THR A 23 -5.80 0.12 -3.55
CA THR A 23 -5.17 -1.01 -2.86
C THR A 23 -6.20 -1.81 -2.07
N THR A 24 -7.08 -1.16 -1.33
CA THR A 24 -8.15 -1.84 -0.58
C THR A 24 -9.09 -2.59 -1.52
N VAL A 25 -9.52 -1.97 -2.61
CA VAL A 25 -10.39 -2.61 -3.61
C VAL A 25 -9.69 -3.83 -4.23
N TYR A 26 -8.41 -3.71 -4.59
CA TYR A 26 -7.62 -4.83 -5.10
C TYR A 26 -7.60 -6.01 -4.13
N PHE A 27 -7.32 -5.75 -2.82
CA PHE A 27 -7.27 -6.81 -1.81
C PHE A 27 -8.64 -7.42 -1.51
N LEU A 28 -9.73 -6.66 -1.59
CA LEU A 28 -11.09 -7.20 -1.49
C LEU A 28 -11.39 -8.16 -2.65
N PHE A 29 -11.04 -7.80 -3.89
CA PHE A 29 -11.21 -8.70 -5.05
C PHE A 29 -10.31 -9.94 -4.96
N LYS A 30 -9.05 -9.77 -4.56
CA LYS A 30 -8.11 -10.88 -4.35
C LYS A 30 -8.63 -11.84 -3.28
N GLY A 31 -9.10 -11.32 -2.15
CA GLY A 31 -9.67 -12.11 -1.07
C GLY A 31 -10.94 -12.85 -1.46
N TYR A 32 -11.83 -12.20 -2.23
CA TYR A 32 -13.03 -12.85 -2.75
C TYR A 32 -12.70 -14.02 -3.69
N GLY A 33 -11.76 -13.82 -4.61
CA GLY A 33 -11.29 -14.85 -5.53
C GLY A 33 -10.67 -16.05 -4.81
N MET A 34 -9.81 -15.79 -3.82
CA MET A 34 -9.15 -16.84 -3.03
C MET A 34 -10.10 -17.57 -2.06
N SER A 35 -11.10 -16.90 -1.52
CA SER A 35 -12.04 -17.51 -0.56
C SER A 35 -13.16 -18.31 -1.24
N GLY A 36 -13.39 -18.13 -2.53
CA GLY A 36 -14.39 -18.85 -3.31
C GLY A 36 -13.85 -20.15 -3.95
N GLY A 37 -12.54 -20.30 -4.06
CA GLY A 37 -11.87 -21.45 -4.65
C GLY A 37 -11.48 -22.52 -3.62
N SER A 38 -11.26 -23.74 -4.08
CA SER A 38 -10.53 -24.76 -3.34
C SER A 38 -9.03 -24.42 -3.33
N PRO A 39 -8.21 -25.00 -2.44
CA PRO A 39 -6.76 -24.75 -2.38
C PRO A 39 -6.00 -24.95 -3.71
N GLU A 40 -6.64 -25.56 -4.70
CA GLU A 40 -6.04 -25.92 -6.00
C GLU A 40 -6.28 -24.88 -7.13
N ASP A 41 -7.13 -23.85 -6.95
CA ASP A 41 -7.61 -22.98 -8.05
C ASP A 41 -6.86 -21.62 -8.22
N SER A 42 -5.63 -21.49 -7.78
CA SER A 42 -4.88 -20.21 -7.76
C SER A 42 -4.20 -19.81 -9.09
N THR A 43 -4.88 -19.90 -10.25
CA THR A 43 -4.20 -19.71 -11.56
C THR A 43 -4.05 -18.27 -12.06
N ASN A 44 -4.72 -17.27 -11.51
CA ASN A 44 -4.73 -15.90 -12.07
C ASN A 44 -4.13 -14.79 -11.17
N GLY A 45 -3.53 -15.13 -10.04
CA GLY A 45 -3.03 -14.15 -9.07
C GLY A 45 -2.01 -13.15 -9.64
N ALA A 46 -1.08 -13.63 -10.48
CA ALA A 46 -0.05 -12.78 -11.09
C ALA A 46 -0.62 -11.73 -12.05
N ALA A 47 -1.64 -12.08 -12.84
CA ALA A 47 -2.29 -11.16 -13.77
C ALA A 47 -3.04 -10.03 -13.04
N TYR A 48 -3.74 -10.35 -11.95
CA TYR A 48 -4.41 -9.35 -11.11
C TYR A 48 -3.41 -8.41 -10.43
N THR A 49 -2.28 -8.94 -9.95
CA THR A 49 -1.21 -8.13 -9.34
C THR A 49 -0.56 -7.21 -10.35
N LEU A 50 -0.29 -7.69 -11.57
CA LEU A 50 0.23 -6.85 -12.66
C LEU A 50 -0.77 -5.74 -13.04
N GLY A 51 -2.05 -6.08 -13.18
CA GLY A 51 -3.11 -5.10 -13.44
C GLY A 51 -3.20 -4.03 -12.36
N TYR A 52 -3.11 -4.42 -11.09
CA TYR A 52 -3.04 -3.49 -9.94
C TYR A 52 -1.86 -2.54 -10.06
N LEU A 53 -0.64 -3.05 -10.32
CA LEU A 53 0.57 -2.24 -10.52
C LEU A 53 0.40 -1.20 -11.63
N ILE A 54 -0.11 -1.62 -12.79
CA ILE A 54 -0.35 -0.73 -13.92
C ILE A 54 -1.30 0.41 -13.51
N VAL A 55 -2.42 0.10 -12.85
CA VAL A 55 -3.40 1.10 -12.42
C VAL A 55 -2.77 2.09 -11.43
N ILE A 56 -2.03 1.61 -10.42
CA ILE A 56 -1.36 2.48 -9.44
C ILE A 56 -0.38 3.42 -10.12
N VAL A 57 0.47 2.91 -11.01
CA VAL A 57 1.47 3.72 -11.72
C VAL A 57 0.81 4.77 -12.61
N LEU A 58 -0.26 4.42 -13.35
CA LEU A 58 -0.98 5.37 -14.21
C LEU A 58 -1.66 6.47 -13.39
N VAL A 59 -2.32 6.12 -12.30
CA VAL A 59 -2.96 7.11 -11.41
C VAL A 59 -1.90 8.04 -10.81
N GLN A 60 -0.82 7.49 -10.31
CA GLN A 60 0.27 8.29 -9.73
C GLN A 60 0.94 9.18 -10.78
N LEU A 61 1.13 8.69 -12.01
CA LEU A 61 1.65 9.48 -13.13
C LEU A 61 0.76 10.68 -13.44
N ALA A 62 -0.56 10.49 -13.51
CA ALA A 62 -1.51 11.57 -13.76
C ALA A 62 -1.43 12.67 -12.70
N PHE A 63 -1.37 12.29 -11.41
CA PHE A 63 -1.21 13.24 -10.32
C PHE A 63 0.16 13.95 -10.34
N ASN A 64 1.23 13.21 -10.57
CA ASN A 64 2.58 13.76 -10.64
C ASN A 64 2.73 14.75 -11.81
N PHE A 65 2.11 14.44 -12.95
CA PHE A 65 2.07 15.35 -14.09
C PHE A 65 1.33 16.66 -13.75
N SER A 66 0.15 16.56 -13.13
CA SER A 66 -0.61 17.74 -12.67
C SER A 66 0.18 18.57 -11.65
N ASN A 67 0.87 17.90 -10.71
CA ASN A 67 1.69 18.57 -9.70
C ASN A 67 2.92 19.26 -10.34
N ALA A 68 3.58 18.62 -11.29
CA ALA A 68 4.70 19.19 -12.01
C ALA A 68 4.28 20.45 -12.80
N GLN A 69 3.09 20.43 -13.44
CA GLN A 69 2.51 21.63 -14.08
C GLN A 69 2.29 22.76 -13.08
N ALA A 70 1.79 22.43 -11.89
CA ALA A 70 1.54 23.43 -10.85
C ALA A 70 2.85 24.02 -10.29
N VAL A 71 3.90 23.21 -10.15
CA VAL A 71 5.24 23.64 -9.72
C VAL A 71 5.89 24.55 -10.75
N CYS A 72 5.75 24.21 -12.05
CA CYS A 72 6.35 24.98 -13.15
C CYS A 72 5.47 26.15 -13.65
N ASN A 73 4.37 26.50 -12.94
CA ASN A 73 3.47 27.59 -13.32
C ASN A 73 2.99 27.56 -14.79
N GLY A 74 2.79 26.35 -15.33
CA GLY A 74 2.38 26.14 -16.72
C GLY A 74 3.50 26.20 -17.75
N SER A 75 4.74 26.51 -17.35
CA SER A 75 5.93 26.39 -18.22
C SER A 75 6.19 24.93 -18.60
N ALA A 76 6.93 24.73 -19.69
CA ALA A 76 7.27 23.38 -20.14
C ALA A 76 8.00 22.61 -19.03
N GLN A 77 7.42 21.49 -18.64
CA GLN A 77 8.04 20.57 -17.70
C GLN A 77 8.79 19.50 -18.46
N ASN A 78 9.89 19.04 -17.91
CA ASN A 78 10.60 17.91 -18.47
C ASN A 78 9.76 16.63 -18.26
N LEU A 79 8.99 16.23 -19.27
CA LEU A 79 8.13 15.04 -19.24
C LEU A 79 8.93 13.78 -18.88
N PHE A 80 10.16 13.67 -19.37
CA PHE A 80 11.03 12.54 -19.04
C PHE A 80 11.33 12.47 -17.53
N SER A 81 11.60 13.61 -16.90
CA SER A 81 11.81 13.68 -15.44
C SER A 81 10.57 13.25 -14.66
N VAL A 82 9.37 13.68 -15.06
CA VAL A 82 8.11 13.27 -14.43
C VAL A 82 7.91 11.74 -14.55
N LEU A 83 8.19 11.19 -15.72
CA LEU A 83 8.14 9.74 -15.93
C LEU A 83 9.14 9.02 -15.02
N MET A 84 10.41 9.44 -14.98
CA MET A 84 11.43 8.80 -14.14
C MET A 84 11.09 8.90 -12.65
N TYR A 85 10.66 10.07 -12.16
CA TYR A 85 10.27 10.26 -10.77
C TYR A 85 9.01 9.50 -10.36
N THR A 86 8.22 9.06 -11.33
CA THR A 86 7.07 8.18 -11.07
C THR A 86 7.46 6.71 -11.18
N PHE A 87 8.12 6.29 -12.27
CA PHE A 87 8.38 4.88 -12.53
C PHE A 87 9.45 4.28 -11.60
N ILE A 88 10.56 5.01 -11.37
CA ILE A 88 11.67 4.47 -10.59
C ILE A 88 11.25 4.11 -9.15
N PRO A 89 10.61 4.98 -8.36
CA PRO A 89 10.16 4.61 -7.03
C PRO A 89 9.14 3.48 -7.02
N ASN A 90 8.20 3.47 -7.97
CA ASN A 90 7.22 2.39 -8.07
C ASN A 90 7.87 1.04 -8.37
N PHE A 91 8.80 1.01 -9.30
CA PHE A 91 9.48 -0.23 -9.66
C PHE A 91 10.42 -0.72 -8.56
N LEU A 92 11.25 0.18 -7.99
CA LEU A 92 12.26 -0.19 -6.99
C LEU A 92 11.64 -0.50 -5.62
N VAL A 93 10.62 0.21 -5.19
CA VAL A 93 10.04 0.02 -3.85
C VAL A 93 8.85 -0.91 -3.91
N LEU A 94 7.75 -0.49 -4.58
CA LEU A 94 6.52 -1.28 -4.61
C LEU A 94 6.72 -2.60 -5.39
N GLY A 95 7.36 -2.54 -6.54
CA GLY A 95 7.68 -3.72 -7.35
C GLY A 95 8.58 -4.72 -6.61
N SER A 96 9.59 -4.24 -5.88
CA SER A 96 10.47 -5.11 -5.06
C SER A 96 9.70 -5.78 -3.92
N VAL A 97 8.82 -5.06 -3.22
CA VAL A 97 8.00 -5.65 -2.15
C VAL A 97 7.07 -6.72 -2.71
N ILE A 98 6.41 -6.46 -3.84
CA ILE A 98 5.57 -7.45 -4.52
C ILE A 98 6.37 -8.70 -4.91
N ALA A 99 7.55 -8.51 -5.51
CA ALA A 99 8.42 -9.61 -5.89
C ALA A 99 8.90 -10.42 -4.67
N LEU A 100 9.30 -9.74 -3.59
CA LEU A 100 9.77 -10.38 -2.36
C LEU A 100 8.66 -11.17 -1.65
N THR A 101 7.47 -10.60 -1.50
CA THR A 101 6.34 -11.28 -0.86
C THR A 101 5.84 -12.46 -1.68
N SER A 102 5.93 -12.40 -3.00
CA SER A 102 5.57 -13.50 -3.90
C SER A 102 6.63 -14.61 -3.94
N ALA A 103 7.94 -14.26 -3.96
CA ALA A 103 9.03 -15.22 -4.05
C ALA A 103 9.36 -15.86 -2.69
N PHE A 104 9.13 -15.15 -1.60
CA PHE A 104 9.47 -15.55 -0.23
C PHE A 104 8.26 -15.37 0.71
N PRO A 105 7.29 -16.29 0.74
CA PRO A 105 6.08 -16.18 1.57
C PRO A 105 6.39 -15.97 3.07
N GLY A 106 7.55 -16.41 3.56
CA GLY A 106 8.00 -16.16 4.93
C GLY A 106 8.12 -14.66 5.30
N TRP A 107 8.22 -13.77 4.33
CA TRP A 107 8.21 -12.32 4.55
C TRP A 107 6.85 -11.79 5.02
N LEU A 108 5.78 -12.53 4.81
CA LEU A 108 4.46 -12.19 5.33
C LEU A 108 4.34 -12.45 6.84
N SER A 109 5.12 -13.40 7.38
CA SER A 109 5.00 -13.88 8.77
C SER A 109 4.99 -12.78 9.83
N PRO A 110 5.81 -11.70 9.77
CA PRO A 110 5.79 -10.66 10.80
C PRO A 110 4.43 -10.01 10.98
N PHE A 111 3.72 -9.73 9.89
CA PHE A 111 2.39 -9.13 9.93
C PHE A 111 1.27 -10.16 9.96
N ALA A 112 1.46 -11.33 9.35
CA ALA A 112 0.50 -12.42 9.41
C ALA A 112 0.31 -12.93 10.85
N ASN A 113 1.42 -13.16 11.55
CA ASN A 113 1.40 -13.71 12.91
C ASN A 113 1.10 -12.67 14.00
N THR A 114 0.98 -11.39 13.64
CA THR A 114 0.59 -10.30 14.54
C THR A 114 -0.79 -9.74 14.16
N PHE A 115 -0.83 -8.81 13.22
CA PHE A 115 -2.09 -8.17 12.80
C PHE A 115 -3.06 -9.14 12.15
N GLY A 116 -2.55 -10.03 11.27
CA GLY A 116 -3.37 -11.05 10.63
C GLY A 116 -4.01 -11.98 11.66
N TYR A 117 -3.22 -12.52 12.59
CA TYR A 117 -3.71 -13.38 13.66
C TYR A 117 -4.73 -12.66 14.56
N LEU A 118 -4.44 -11.43 14.97
CA LEU A 118 -5.37 -10.63 15.76
C LEU A 118 -6.74 -10.50 15.08
N PHE A 119 -6.74 -10.19 13.78
CA PHE A 119 -7.95 -10.00 13.01
C PHE A 119 -8.77 -11.30 12.90
N ILE A 120 -8.13 -12.42 12.54
CA ILE A 120 -8.85 -13.71 12.42
C ILE A 120 -9.32 -14.23 13.78
N SER A 121 -8.65 -13.90 14.87
CA SER A 121 -9.10 -14.21 16.22
C SER A 121 -10.45 -13.54 16.53
N CYS A 122 -10.62 -12.27 16.11
CA CYS A 122 -11.91 -11.56 16.18
C CYS A 122 -13.00 -12.19 15.30
N LEU A 123 -12.63 -12.86 14.20
CA LEU A 123 -13.57 -13.56 13.31
C LEU A 123 -13.97 -14.97 13.77
N GLY A 124 -13.59 -15.35 15.00
CA GLY A 124 -14.00 -16.59 15.61
C GLY A 124 -13.12 -17.80 15.31
N LEU A 125 -11.82 -17.57 15.07
CA LEU A 125 -10.81 -18.59 14.87
C LEU A 125 -10.92 -19.74 15.88
N SER A 126 -10.96 -19.41 17.18
CA SER A 126 -10.98 -20.39 18.28
C SER A 126 -12.16 -21.37 18.16
N ARG A 127 -13.34 -20.88 17.81
CA ARG A 127 -14.52 -21.73 17.65
C ARG A 127 -14.36 -22.71 16.50
N LYS A 128 -13.86 -22.23 15.35
CA LYS A 128 -13.70 -23.06 14.14
C LYS A 128 -12.58 -24.09 14.31
N PHE A 129 -11.46 -23.70 14.90
CA PHE A 129 -10.36 -24.62 15.18
C PHE A 129 -10.77 -25.71 16.20
N ASN A 130 -11.39 -25.30 17.33
CA ASN A 130 -11.84 -26.23 18.37
C ASN A 130 -12.90 -27.24 17.89
N ALA A 131 -13.67 -26.92 16.85
CA ALA A 131 -14.62 -27.86 16.26
C ALA A 131 -13.94 -28.97 15.43
N LEU A 132 -12.69 -28.78 15.03
CA LEU A 132 -11.88 -29.77 14.30
C LEU A 132 -11.01 -30.64 15.21
N VAL A 133 -10.80 -30.22 16.47
CA VAL A 133 -9.91 -30.86 17.42
C VAL A 133 -10.61 -32.07 18.05
N ALA A 134 -9.92 -33.21 18.08
CA ALA A 134 -10.36 -34.44 18.76
C ALA A 134 -10.53 -34.29 20.28
N ASP A 135 -11.04 -35.27 20.95
CA ASP A 135 -11.37 -35.26 22.36
C ASP A 135 -10.19 -34.74 23.25
N LYS A 136 -10.48 -33.79 24.14
CA LYS A 136 -9.54 -32.92 24.82
C LYS A 136 -8.76 -33.55 26.00
N GLY A 137 -8.67 -34.87 26.06
CA GLY A 137 -8.04 -35.56 27.19
C GLY A 137 -6.50 -35.50 27.26
N ASN A 138 -5.82 -34.87 26.30
CA ASN A 138 -4.37 -34.83 26.21
C ASN A 138 -3.83 -33.44 26.67
N ALA A 139 -2.78 -33.42 27.51
CA ALA A 139 -2.14 -32.22 28.01
C ALA A 139 -1.59 -31.30 26.88
N LEU A 140 -1.16 -31.87 25.74
CA LEU A 140 -0.74 -31.11 24.55
C LEU A 140 -1.93 -30.40 23.92
N LEU A 141 -3.06 -31.08 23.74
CA LEU A 141 -4.29 -30.51 23.19
C LEU A 141 -4.82 -29.40 24.07
N THR A 142 -4.75 -29.54 25.39
CA THR A 142 -5.13 -28.49 26.32
C THR A 142 -4.31 -27.20 26.11
N LYS A 143 -3.00 -27.31 25.87
CA LYS A 143 -2.13 -26.17 25.58
C LYS A 143 -2.47 -25.52 24.23
N ILE A 144 -2.69 -26.33 23.19
CA ILE A 144 -3.05 -25.84 21.84
C ILE A 144 -4.43 -25.16 21.87
N CYS A 145 -5.38 -25.70 22.62
CA CYS A 145 -6.70 -25.08 22.80
C CYS A 145 -6.66 -23.81 23.66
N ALA A 146 -5.64 -23.66 24.51
CA ALA A 146 -5.43 -22.44 25.29
C ALA A 146 -4.75 -21.33 24.46
N ASP A 147 -3.85 -21.71 23.56
CA ASP A 147 -3.13 -20.79 22.66
C ASP A 147 -3.07 -21.35 21.24
N HIS A 148 -4.05 -21.00 20.42
CA HIS A 148 -4.13 -21.40 19.03
C HIS A 148 -3.01 -20.82 18.17
N SER A 149 -2.32 -19.77 18.62
CA SER A 149 -1.23 -19.14 17.87
C SER A 149 -0.09 -20.12 17.62
N LEU A 150 0.14 -21.08 18.53
CA LEU A 150 1.17 -22.11 18.42
C LEU A 150 1.05 -22.98 17.14
N VAL A 151 -0.16 -23.08 16.61
CA VAL A 151 -0.45 -23.90 15.43
C VAL A 151 -0.80 -23.04 14.22
N ILE A 152 -1.63 -22.01 14.43
CA ILE A 152 -2.15 -21.17 13.35
C ILE A 152 -1.06 -20.30 12.72
N ASN A 153 -0.04 -19.91 13.46
CA ASN A 153 1.06 -19.12 12.93
C ASN A 153 1.93 -19.88 11.93
N GLU A 154 1.96 -21.21 12.02
CA GLU A 154 2.66 -22.10 11.09
C GLU A 154 1.85 -22.42 9.82
N MET A 155 0.54 -22.12 9.84
CA MET A 155 -0.33 -22.37 8.70
C MET A 155 -0.25 -21.21 7.71
N THR A 156 -0.04 -21.56 6.44
CA THR A 156 -0.14 -20.68 5.27
C THR A 156 -1.15 -21.26 4.28
N PRO A 157 -1.72 -20.49 3.36
CA PRO A 157 -2.60 -21.05 2.33
C PRO A 157 -1.97 -22.20 1.54
N ASP A 158 -0.67 -22.09 1.26
CA ASP A 158 0.06 -23.10 0.44
C ASP A 158 0.31 -24.40 1.20
N ASN A 159 0.55 -24.35 2.51
CA ASN A 159 0.84 -25.53 3.30
C ASN A 159 -0.37 -26.10 4.06
N TYR A 160 -1.53 -25.46 3.99
CA TYR A 160 -2.69 -25.74 4.83
C TYR A 160 -3.10 -27.21 4.81
N THR A 161 -3.27 -27.78 3.61
CA THR A 161 -3.74 -29.16 3.44
C THR A 161 -2.74 -30.18 4.03
N ASP A 162 -1.45 -30.01 3.76
CA ASP A 162 -0.41 -30.93 4.23
C ASP A 162 -0.14 -30.75 5.72
N PHE A 163 -0.23 -29.53 6.22
CA PHE A 163 -0.15 -29.25 7.64
C PHE A 163 -1.30 -29.89 8.42
N MET A 164 -2.54 -29.76 7.96
CA MET A 164 -3.71 -30.40 8.57
C MET A 164 -3.61 -31.93 8.54
N LYS A 165 -3.12 -32.51 7.44
CA LYS A 165 -2.84 -33.94 7.38
C LYS A 165 -1.78 -34.38 8.40
N SER A 166 -0.73 -33.57 8.60
CA SER A 166 0.32 -33.87 9.58
C SER A 166 -0.21 -33.87 11.02
N LEU A 167 -1.13 -32.94 11.33
CA LEU A 167 -1.81 -32.86 12.62
C LEU A 167 -2.76 -34.06 12.88
N ALA A 168 -3.36 -34.60 11.80
CA ALA A 168 -4.25 -35.73 11.88
C ALA A 168 -3.49 -37.06 11.98
N ASN A 169 -2.35 -37.22 11.30
CA ASN A 169 -1.61 -38.50 11.17
C ASN A 169 -0.45 -38.61 12.18
N GLY A 170 -0.25 -37.65 13.09
CA GLY A 170 0.79 -37.71 14.11
C GLY A 170 0.58 -38.85 15.12
N LYS A 171 1.64 -39.20 15.89
CA LYS A 171 1.56 -40.20 16.98
C LYS A 171 0.45 -39.90 18.01
N THR A 172 0.08 -38.61 18.09
CA THR A 172 -1.08 -38.15 18.86
C THR A 172 -1.92 -37.36 17.88
N SER A 173 -2.94 -37.98 17.29
CA SER A 173 -3.89 -37.29 16.42
C SER A 173 -4.50 -36.11 17.19
N ILE A 174 -4.31 -34.91 16.65
CA ILE A 174 -4.85 -33.66 17.25
C ILE A 174 -6.25 -33.41 16.70
N LEU A 175 -6.53 -33.87 15.47
CA LEU A 175 -7.77 -33.64 14.76
C LEU A 175 -8.69 -34.83 14.83
N ASP A 176 -9.99 -34.59 14.71
CA ASP A 176 -10.99 -35.66 14.54
C ASP A 176 -10.73 -36.47 13.26
N ALA A 177 -11.16 -37.73 13.22
CA ALA A 177 -10.98 -38.58 12.06
C ALA A 177 -11.67 -38.05 10.78
N ASP A 178 -12.76 -37.29 10.95
CA ASP A 178 -13.59 -36.74 9.88
C ASP A 178 -13.36 -35.23 9.65
N TYR A 179 -12.27 -34.64 10.20
CA TYR A 179 -11.98 -33.22 10.16
C TYR A 179 -12.12 -32.61 8.76
N SER A 180 -11.69 -33.30 7.73
CA SER A 180 -11.67 -32.79 6.35
C SER A 180 -13.06 -32.72 5.70
N THR A 181 -14.06 -33.37 6.25
CA THR A 181 -15.45 -33.35 5.77
C THR A 181 -16.29 -32.27 6.47
N LYS A 182 -15.78 -31.70 7.57
CA LYS A 182 -16.48 -30.67 8.33
C LYS A 182 -16.45 -29.33 7.59
N ALA A 183 -17.52 -28.55 7.69
CA ALA A 183 -17.61 -27.20 7.12
C ALA A 183 -16.52 -26.28 7.68
N GLU A 184 -16.19 -26.45 8.96
CA GLU A 184 -15.16 -25.71 9.69
C GLU A 184 -13.75 -25.83 9.09
N TYR A 185 -13.45 -26.93 8.38
CA TYR A 185 -12.19 -27.10 7.66
C TYR A 185 -12.00 -26.03 6.58
N ASN A 186 -13.02 -25.82 5.74
CA ASN A 186 -12.99 -24.80 4.71
C ASN A 186 -13.09 -23.39 5.30
N GLU A 187 -13.83 -23.22 6.39
CA GLU A 187 -13.92 -21.94 7.09
C GLU A 187 -12.60 -21.54 7.75
N LEU A 188 -11.86 -22.51 8.31
CA LEU A 188 -10.53 -22.29 8.86
C LEU A 188 -9.54 -21.92 7.76
N TYR A 189 -9.58 -22.60 6.60
CA TYR A 189 -8.78 -22.25 5.44
C TYR A 189 -8.99 -20.79 5.03
N LYS A 190 -10.25 -20.34 4.92
CA LYS A 190 -10.57 -18.93 4.63
C LYS A 190 -9.96 -17.95 5.64
N LEU A 191 -9.93 -18.29 6.93
CA LEU A 191 -9.28 -17.46 7.94
C LEU A 191 -7.77 -17.42 7.74
N VAL A 192 -7.11 -18.53 7.38
CA VAL A 192 -5.68 -18.56 7.07
C VAL A 192 -5.37 -17.69 5.85
N VAL A 193 -6.19 -17.75 4.81
CA VAL A 193 -6.09 -16.86 3.62
C VAL A 193 -6.22 -15.39 4.04
N ILE A 194 -7.21 -15.04 4.85
CA ILE A 194 -7.41 -13.66 5.34
C ILE A 194 -6.21 -13.19 6.16
N LYS A 195 -5.63 -14.06 6.98
CA LYS A 195 -4.43 -13.76 7.79
C LYS A 195 -3.28 -13.29 6.91
N ASP A 196 -2.99 -14.00 5.84
CA ASP A 196 -1.90 -13.69 4.92
C ASP A 196 -2.21 -12.49 4.02
N LEU A 197 -3.48 -12.35 3.59
CA LEU A 197 -3.93 -11.16 2.84
C LEU A 197 -3.77 -9.85 3.63
N ILE A 198 -4.04 -9.87 4.93
CA ILE A 198 -3.83 -8.71 5.79
C ILE A 198 -2.34 -8.35 5.88
N ALA A 199 -1.48 -9.35 6.01
CA ALA A 199 -0.04 -9.13 6.02
C ALA A 199 0.46 -8.53 4.70
N GLU A 200 0.03 -9.06 3.59
CA GLU A 200 0.38 -8.56 2.26
C GLU A 200 -0.14 -7.14 2.04
N TYR A 201 -1.37 -6.85 2.45
CA TYR A 201 -1.96 -5.51 2.41
C TYR A 201 -1.11 -4.49 3.18
N ILE A 202 -0.65 -4.83 4.38
CA ILE A 202 0.19 -3.95 5.20
C ILE A 202 1.52 -3.67 4.48
N TRP A 203 2.16 -4.70 3.90
CA TRP A 203 3.38 -4.53 3.13
C TRP A 203 3.19 -3.60 1.93
N TYR A 204 2.10 -3.76 1.19
CA TYR A 204 1.80 -2.92 0.03
C TYR A 204 1.50 -1.47 0.44
N VAL A 205 0.77 -1.27 1.52
CA VAL A 205 0.47 0.07 2.05
C VAL A 205 1.75 0.79 2.49
N MET A 206 2.65 0.11 3.21
CA MET A 206 3.93 0.68 3.63
C MET A 206 4.81 1.04 2.43
N ALA A 207 4.94 0.12 1.47
CA ALA A 207 5.70 0.34 0.25
C ALA A 207 5.13 1.50 -0.59
N GLY A 208 3.81 1.55 -0.72
CA GLY A 208 3.12 2.61 -1.45
C GLY A 208 3.29 3.98 -0.82
N PHE A 209 3.21 4.09 0.49
CA PHE A 209 3.49 5.36 1.20
C PHE A 209 4.91 5.84 0.95
N LEU A 210 5.88 4.95 1.02
CA LEU A 210 7.28 5.29 0.74
C LEU A 210 7.45 5.72 -0.73
N THR A 211 6.88 4.99 -1.66
CA THR A 211 6.90 5.30 -3.09
C THR A 211 6.30 6.68 -3.38
N ILE A 212 5.11 6.97 -2.84
CA ILE A 212 4.43 8.26 -3.01
C ILE A 212 5.27 9.38 -2.40
N SER A 213 5.85 9.17 -1.22
CA SER A 213 6.69 10.16 -0.54
C SER A 213 7.91 10.51 -1.37
N ILE A 214 8.66 9.53 -1.87
CA ILE A 214 9.84 9.74 -2.72
C ILE A 214 9.45 10.47 -4.01
N SER A 215 8.42 9.97 -4.69
CA SER A 215 7.96 10.53 -5.96
C SER A 215 7.48 11.97 -5.80
N SER A 216 6.64 12.26 -4.80
CA SER A 216 6.12 13.60 -4.53
C SER A 216 7.24 14.59 -4.16
N HIS A 217 8.24 14.14 -3.37
CA HIS A 217 9.40 14.96 -3.06
C HIS A 217 10.22 15.30 -4.31
N SER A 218 10.43 14.32 -5.19
CA SER A 218 11.17 14.53 -6.45
C SER A 218 10.42 15.49 -7.39
N ILE A 219 9.09 15.37 -7.48
CA ILE A 219 8.26 16.28 -8.28
C ILE A 219 8.26 17.70 -7.70
N ALA A 220 8.23 17.87 -6.36
CA ALA A 220 8.30 19.18 -5.73
C ALA A 220 9.61 19.94 -6.04
N ASN A 221 10.68 19.21 -6.34
CA ASN A 221 12.00 19.75 -6.68
C ASN A 221 12.34 19.61 -8.19
N ILE A 222 11.33 19.42 -9.05
CA ILE A 222 11.55 19.27 -10.49
C ILE A 222 12.13 20.54 -11.09
N GLN A 223 13.09 20.39 -11.99
CA GLN A 223 13.62 21.49 -12.77
C GLN A 223 12.69 21.78 -13.94
N CYS A 224 12.23 23.05 -14.03
CA CYS A 224 11.36 23.50 -15.09
C CYS A 224 12.19 23.96 -16.28
N GLU A 225 11.78 23.58 -17.49
CA GLU A 225 12.38 24.09 -18.72
C GLU A 225 11.64 25.36 -19.14
N TYR A 226 12.33 26.49 -19.09
CA TYR A 226 11.81 27.77 -19.58
C TYR A 226 12.25 27.98 -21.04
N SER A 227 11.30 28.29 -21.91
CA SER A 227 11.66 28.74 -23.25
C SER A 227 12.43 30.05 -23.19
N THR A 228 13.28 30.32 -24.19
CA THR A 228 14.06 31.58 -24.27
C THR A 228 13.14 32.81 -24.28
N GLU A 229 11.93 32.67 -24.82
CA GLU A 229 10.92 33.74 -24.87
C GLU A 229 10.24 33.96 -23.51
N GLU A 230 9.89 32.88 -22.79
CA GLU A 230 9.35 32.97 -21.45
C GLU A 230 10.37 33.57 -20.47
N MET A 231 11.64 33.18 -20.60
CA MET A 231 12.72 33.74 -19.78
C MET A 231 12.90 35.23 -20.03
N LYS A 232 12.86 35.67 -21.31
CA LYS A 232 12.89 37.09 -21.65
C LYS A 232 11.72 37.85 -21.07
N LYS A 233 10.50 37.29 -21.17
CA LYS A 233 9.30 37.93 -20.61
C LYS A 233 9.39 38.08 -19.09
N THR A 234 9.80 37.03 -18.39
CA THR A 234 9.97 37.06 -16.93
C THR A 234 11.02 38.08 -16.50
N VAL A 235 12.12 38.22 -17.23
CA VAL A 235 13.15 39.24 -16.99
C VAL A 235 12.60 40.66 -17.22
N MET A 236 11.80 40.86 -18.27
CA MET A 236 11.15 42.15 -18.52
C MET A 236 10.16 42.51 -17.41
N ASP A 237 9.29 41.57 -17.02
CA ASP A 237 8.32 41.77 -15.93
C ASP A 237 9.01 42.09 -14.57
N LEU A 238 10.16 41.46 -14.28
CA LEU A 238 10.96 41.76 -13.10
C LEU A 238 11.59 43.17 -13.18
N HIS A 239 12.09 43.55 -14.35
CA HIS A 239 12.67 44.87 -14.56
C HIS A 239 11.61 45.98 -14.36
N ASP A 240 10.41 45.79 -14.92
CA ASP A 240 9.29 46.71 -14.77
C ASP A 240 8.86 46.83 -13.29
N GLN A 241 8.83 45.72 -12.55
CA GLN A 241 8.55 45.74 -11.10
C GLN A 241 9.65 46.48 -10.29
N GLU A 242 10.92 46.29 -10.65
CA GLU A 242 12.03 47.02 -10.02
C GLU A 242 11.93 48.53 -10.29
N GLU A 243 11.60 48.93 -11.52
CA GLU A 243 11.38 50.34 -11.85
C GLU A 243 10.20 50.96 -11.08
N GLU A 244 9.06 50.22 -10.98
CA GLU A 244 7.91 50.67 -10.17
C GLU A 244 8.27 50.83 -8.68
N MET A 245 9.02 49.86 -8.13
CA MET A 245 9.46 49.94 -6.72
C MET A 245 10.41 51.10 -6.49
N GLN A 246 11.34 51.40 -7.42
CA GLN A 246 12.25 52.55 -7.34
C GLN A 246 11.49 53.85 -7.49
N ALA A 247 10.50 53.95 -8.38
CA ALA A 247 9.65 55.14 -8.56
C ALA A 247 8.80 55.40 -7.29
N ASN A 248 8.29 54.34 -6.64
CA ASN A 248 7.55 54.48 -5.39
C ASN A 248 8.44 54.90 -4.19
N GLN A 249 9.70 54.47 -4.16
CA GLN A 249 10.66 54.90 -3.14
C GLN A 249 11.10 56.35 -3.32
N LYS A 250 11.08 56.88 -4.55
CA LYS A 250 11.43 58.27 -4.84
C LYS A 250 10.30 59.28 -4.60
N LYS A 251 9.07 58.81 -4.28
CA LYS A 251 7.98 59.75 -3.88
C LYS A 251 8.29 60.32 -2.50
N PRO A 252 8.45 61.68 -2.36
CA PRO A 252 8.73 62.26 -1.06
C PRO A 252 7.55 61.98 -0.12
N SER A 253 7.86 61.51 1.08
CA SER A 253 6.86 61.35 2.14
C SER A 253 6.35 62.74 2.53
N LEU A 254 5.10 63.07 2.16
CA LEU A 254 4.44 64.28 2.57
C LEU A 254 4.13 64.16 4.08
N TYR A 255 5.00 64.77 4.92
CA TYR A 255 4.68 64.92 6.32
C TYR A 255 3.67 66.06 6.45
N THR A 256 2.43 65.81 6.78
CA THR A 256 1.47 66.79 7.25
C THR A 256 1.86 67.19 8.68
N VAL A 257 2.44 68.39 8.84
CA VAL A 257 2.61 69.01 10.16
C VAL A 257 1.24 69.45 10.60
N THR A 258 0.62 68.85 11.55
CA THR A 258 -0.57 69.32 12.27
C THR A 258 -0.06 70.24 13.38
N ASN A 259 -0.37 71.54 13.27
CA ASN A 259 -0.25 72.57 14.35
C ASN A 259 -1.33 72.30 15.41
#